data_3f11ca6b5b905c667394987c091d4aac
#
_entry.id   3f11ca6b5b905c667394987c091d4aac
#
_cell.length_a   1.000
_cell.length_b   1.000
_cell.length_c   1.000
_cell.angle_alpha   90.00
_cell.angle_beta   90.00
_cell.angle_gamma   90.00
#
_symmetry.space_group_name_H-M   'P 1'
#
loop_
_entity.id
_entity.type
_entity.pdbx_description
1 polymer ?
#
loop_
_entity_poly.entity_id
_entity_poly.type
_entity_poly.pdbx_seq_one_letter_code
_entity_poly.pdbx_strand_id
1 'polypeptide(L)'
;REFLQEISGRPPRGLIVEPCKSALPNPNLDHYEQLHRRDIPLIFLHGVYGTLPWAVCVKDDNYYGGIQLGQHLLDQGHTRLAGFFKLDDMQGIERYHGLQHYMRDAGLLIPDERIGWYTSAQLDLLEKKQDARFLSDFIHKQLPGCSALVCQNDEIAYWMINELSYAGLEVPQDITVVCFADSYLSELSHVRITTLAHRPHEMARCAADCMLRSLQRLPVSSQELPWELVLRESDATPQTL
;
A
#
# COMPACT_ATOMS: atom_id res chain seq x y z
N ARG A 1 9.50 20.47 5.00
CA ARG A 1 10.17 21.61 4.34
C ARG A 1 11.42 22.04 5.12
N GLU A 2 11.31 22.31 6.41
CA GLU A 2 12.45 22.73 7.26
C GLU A 2 13.64 21.77 7.16
N PHE A 3 13.42 20.47 7.31
CA PHE A 3 14.46 19.45 7.14
C PHE A 3 15.15 19.54 5.78
N LEU A 4 14.40 19.65 4.67
CA LEU A 4 14.99 19.77 3.32
C LEU A 4 15.80 21.07 3.15
N GLN A 5 15.41 22.15 3.80
CA GLN A 5 16.17 23.41 3.81
C GLN A 5 17.47 23.27 4.61
N GLU A 6 17.42 22.61 5.76
CA GLU A 6 18.60 22.36 6.59
C GLU A 6 19.63 21.49 5.85
N ILE A 7 19.23 20.37 5.27
CA ILE A 7 20.14 19.52 4.50
C ILE A 7 20.64 20.16 3.21
N SER A 8 19.92 21.13 2.65
CA SER A 8 20.43 21.93 1.51
C SER A 8 21.61 22.82 1.90
N GLY A 9 21.69 23.27 3.16
CA GLY A 9 22.81 24.03 3.71
C GLY A 9 24.04 23.17 4.05
N ARG A 10 23.79 21.94 4.53
CA ARG A 10 24.82 20.94 4.87
C ARG A 10 24.43 19.58 4.28
N PRO A 11 24.61 19.38 2.97
CA PRO A 11 24.11 18.19 2.33
C PRO A 11 24.85 16.94 2.81
N PRO A 12 24.09 15.85 3.06
CA PRO A 12 24.67 14.54 3.28
C PRO A 12 25.34 14.02 2.00
N ARG A 13 26.04 12.91 2.08
CA ARG A 13 26.62 12.25 0.91
C ARG A 13 25.59 11.63 -0.02
N GLY A 14 24.40 11.33 0.47
CA GLY A 14 23.27 10.79 -0.26
C GLY A 14 22.04 10.72 0.66
N LEU A 15 20.85 10.57 0.09
CA LEU A 15 19.58 10.47 0.82
C LEU A 15 18.77 9.29 0.33
N ILE A 16 18.22 8.53 1.27
CA ILE A 16 17.13 7.58 1.01
C ILE A 16 15.85 8.25 1.51
N VAL A 17 14.85 8.36 0.67
CA VAL A 17 13.64 9.16 0.89
C VAL A 17 12.40 8.31 0.69
N GLU A 18 11.55 8.24 1.69
CA GLU A 18 10.19 7.74 1.53
C GLU A 18 9.24 8.92 1.32
N PRO A 19 8.58 9.04 0.15
CA PRO A 19 7.69 10.15 -0.13
C PRO A 19 6.39 10.03 0.67
N CYS A 20 6.03 11.05 1.41
CA CYS A 20 4.71 11.16 2.02
C CYS A 20 3.71 11.77 1.01
N LYS A 21 2.49 11.23 0.96
CA LYS A 21 1.42 11.72 0.10
C LYS A 21 1.86 11.81 -1.37
N SER A 22 2.45 10.73 -1.86
CA SER A 22 3.09 10.65 -3.18
C SER A 22 2.12 10.87 -4.35
N ALA A 23 0.82 10.72 -4.14
CA ALA A 23 -0.22 10.99 -5.13
C ALA A 23 -0.60 12.49 -5.24
N LEU A 24 -0.13 13.33 -4.32
CA LEU A 24 -0.44 14.75 -4.31
C LEU A 24 0.73 15.61 -4.82
N PRO A 25 0.46 16.81 -5.38
CA PRO A 25 1.50 17.75 -5.72
C PRO A 25 2.40 18.07 -4.52
N ASN A 26 3.71 17.96 -4.69
CA ASN A 26 4.66 18.24 -3.62
C ASN A 26 5.27 19.65 -3.77
N PRO A 27 5.05 20.56 -2.81
CA PRO A 27 5.60 21.91 -2.86
C PRO A 27 7.12 21.99 -2.60
N ASN A 28 7.79 20.86 -2.35
CA ASN A 28 9.21 20.80 -2.03
C ASN A 28 10.06 20.21 -3.16
N LEU A 29 9.52 20.04 -4.36
CA LEU A 29 10.24 19.46 -5.51
C LEU A 29 11.54 20.22 -5.82
N ASP A 30 11.52 21.55 -5.72
CA ASP A 30 12.71 22.39 -5.94
C ASP A 30 13.92 22.03 -5.05
N HIS A 31 13.66 21.54 -3.82
CA HIS A 31 14.74 21.12 -2.94
C HIS A 31 15.37 19.80 -3.41
N TYR A 32 14.57 18.83 -3.90
CA TYR A 32 15.10 17.61 -4.49
C TYR A 32 15.88 17.89 -5.77
N GLU A 33 15.37 18.78 -6.63
CA GLU A 33 16.07 19.26 -7.83
C GLU A 33 17.43 19.92 -7.49
N GLN A 34 17.48 20.76 -6.46
CA GLN A 34 18.71 21.40 -6.01
C GLN A 34 19.74 20.38 -5.51
N LEU A 35 19.31 19.36 -4.76
CA LEU A 35 20.20 18.30 -4.30
C LEU A 35 20.72 17.48 -5.49
N HIS A 36 19.86 17.13 -6.44
CA HIS A 36 20.23 16.42 -7.65
C HIS A 36 21.27 17.19 -8.49
N ARG A 37 21.05 18.49 -8.73
CA ARG A 37 22.01 19.37 -9.45
C ARG A 37 23.35 19.52 -8.75
N ARG A 38 23.45 19.18 -7.48
CA ARG A 38 24.69 19.17 -6.68
C ARG A 38 25.31 17.77 -6.63
N ASP A 39 24.91 16.85 -7.50
CA ASP A 39 25.38 15.47 -7.57
C ASP A 39 25.19 14.69 -6.25
N ILE A 40 24.13 15.01 -5.48
CA ILE A 40 23.79 14.26 -4.26
C ILE A 40 22.84 13.14 -4.65
N PRO A 41 23.21 11.86 -4.50
CA PRO A 41 22.35 10.74 -4.82
C PRO A 41 21.07 10.73 -3.98
N LEU A 42 19.94 10.51 -4.66
CA LEU A 42 18.63 10.40 -4.05
C LEU A 42 18.01 9.06 -4.48
N ILE A 43 17.74 8.20 -3.50
CA ILE A 43 17.03 6.93 -3.71
C ILE A 43 15.68 7.04 -3.04
N PHE A 44 14.62 6.89 -3.81
CA PHE A 44 13.26 6.91 -3.31
C PHE A 44 12.78 5.48 -2.97
N LEU A 45 11.98 5.36 -1.91
CA LEU A 45 11.35 4.11 -1.51
C LEU A 45 9.86 4.17 -1.72
N HIS A 46 9.25 3.04 -2.10
CA HIS A 46 7.81 2.84 -2.26
C HIS A 46 7.13 3.71 -3.32
N GLY A 47 7.78 4.73 -3.83
CA GLY A 47 7.25 5.61 -4.86
C GLY A 47 8.12 6.83 -5.07
N VAL A 48 7.80 7.62 -6.07
CA VAL A 48 8.47 8.89 -6.40
C VAL A 48 7.41 9.94 -6.76
N TYR A 49 7.71 11.20 -6.54
CA TYR A 49 6.87 12.27 -7.04
C TYR A 49 6.97 12.34 -8.57
N GLY A 50 5.85 12.26 -9.28
CA GLY A 50 5.75 12.03 -10.72
C GLY A 50 6.47 13.00 -11.67
N THR A 51 7.07 14.07 -11.15
CA THR A 51 7.79 15.11 -11.94
C THR A 51 9.31 15.03 -11.83
N LEU A 52 9.85 13.95 -11.26
CA LEU A 52 11.31 13.75 -11.09
C LEU A 52 11.82 12.62 -12.00
N PRO A 53 12.03 12.87 -13.31
CA PRO A 53 12.37 11.79 -14.27
C PRO A 53 13.75 11.17 -14.05
N TRP A 54 14.63 11.83 -13.32
CA TRP A 54 15.96 11.36 -12.95
C TRP A 54 15.97 10.52 -11.65
N ALA A 55 14.84 10.47 -10.93
CA ALA A 55 14.79 9.80 -9.63
C ALA A 55 14.92 8.28 -9.77
N VAL A 56 15.78 7.70 -8.95
CA VAL A 56 15.87 6.25 -8.78
C VAL A 56 14.93 5.83 -7.65
N CYS A 57 14.08 4.87 -7.93
CA CYS A 57 13.08 4.38 -6.98
C CYS A 57 13.21 2.87 -6.79
N VAL A 58 13.14 2.43 -5.54
CA VAL A 58 12.93 1.02 -5.19
C VAL A 58 11.54 0.92 -4.60
N LYS A 59 10.63 0.24 -5.29
CA LYS A 59 9.23 0.10 -4.88
C LYS A 59 8.74 -1.32 -5.07
N ASP A 60 7.64 -1.65 -4.44
CA ASP A 60 6.91 -2.87 -4.69
C ASP A 60 6.13 -2.78 -6.00
N ASP A 61 5.93 -3.88 -6.69
CA ASP A 61 5.04 -3.96 -7.85
C ASP A 61 3.58 -3.93 -7.40
N ASN A 62 3.14 -2.73 -6.97
CA ASN A 62 1.81 -2.51 -6.40
C ASN A 62 0.69 -2.86 -7.37
N TYR A 63 0.88 -2.56 -8.65
CA TYR A 63 -0.13 -2.84 -9.67
C TYR A 63 -0.30 -4.35 -9.86
N TYR A 64 0.79 -5.09 -10.00
CA TYR A 64 0.74 -6.54 -10.12
C TYR A 64 0.26 -7.20 -8.82
N GLY A 65 0.62 -6.64 -7.67
CA GLY A 65 0.08 -7.08 -6.38
C GLY A 65 -1.45 -6.98 -6.31
N GLY A 66 -2.03 -5.90 -6.85
CA GLY A 66 -3.49 -5.78 -6.98
C GLY A 66 -4.09 -6.87 -7.87
N ILE A 67 -3.43 -7.20 -8.99
CA ILE A 67 -3.80 -8.31 -9.87
C ILE A 67 -3.74 -9.64 -9.11
N GLN A 68 -2.65 -9.92 -8.38
CA GLN A 68 -2.47 -11.17 -7.63
C GLN A 68 -3.57 -11.40 -6.59
N LEU A 69 -3.94 -10.37 -5.82
CA LEU A 69 -5.04 -10.49 -4.86
C LEU A 69 -6.38 -10.68 -5.55
N GLY A 70 -6.64 -9.97 -6.66
CA GLY A 70 -7.83 -10.17 -7.48
C GLY A 70 -7.93 -11.60 -8.00
N GLN A 71 -6.84 -12.14 -8.54
CA GLN A 71 -6.75 -13.52 -9.02
C GLN A 71 -7.02 -14.50 -7.89
N HIS A 72 -6.32 -14.36 -6.77
CA HIS A 72 -6.46 -15.24 -5.62
C HIS A 72 -7.92 -15.30 -5.12
N LEU A 73 -8.57 -14.17 -4.94
CA LEU A 73 -9.95 -14.10 -4.49
C LEU A 73 -10.93 -14.69 -5.50
N LEU A 74 -10.70 -14.46 -6.79
CA LEU A 74 -11.55 -15.06 -7.83
C LEU A 74 -11.38 -16.58 -7.93
N ASP A 75 -10.15 -17.08 -7.81
CA ASP A 75 -9.86 -18.52 -7.79
C ASP A 75 -10.51 -19.22 -6.59
N GLN A 76 -10.71 -18.51 -5.48
CA GLN A 76 -11.46 -18.94 -4.32
C GLN A 76 -12.98 -18.87 -4.51
N GLY A 77 -13.46 -18.21 -5.56
CA GLY A 77 -14.89 -18.06 -5.88
C GLY A 77 -15.51 -16.75 -5.40
N HIS A 78 -14.71 -15.79 -4.91
CA HIS A 78 -15.23 -14.47 -4.54
C HIS A 78 -15.49 -13.61 -5.78
N THR A 79 -16.75 -13.27 -6.02
CA THR A 79 -17.16 -12.41 -7.15
C THR A 79 -17.70 -11.05 -6.71
N ARG A 80 -17.97 -10.87 -5.42
CA ARG A 80 -18.46 -9.61 -4.84
C ARG A 80 -17.42 -9.06 -3.88
N LEU A 81 -16.52 -8.24 -4.43
CA LEU A 81 -15.39 -7.67 -3.71
C LEU A 81 -15.68 -6.23 -3.27
N ALA A 82 -15.03 -5.83 -2.18
CA ALA A 82 -14.82 -4.45 -1.79
C ALA A 82 -13.32 -4.15 -1.67
N GLY A 83 -12.96 -2.89 -1.75
CA GLY A 83 -11.58 -2.44 -1.55
C GLY A 83 -11.50 -1.22 -0.64
N PHE A 84 -10.44 -1.11 0.14
CA PHE A 84 -10.21 0.04 1.02
C PHE A 84 -8.76 0.52 0.90
N PHE A 85 -8.55 1.67 0.23
CA PHE A 85 -7.25 2.12 -0.24
C PHE A 85 -6.92 3.54 0.21
N LYS A 86 -5.62 3.87 0.23
CA LYS A 86 -5.12 5.19 0.57
C LYS A 86 -5.12 6.11 -0.66
N LEU A 87 -5.86 7.20 -0.59
CA LEU A 87 -6.08 8.12 -1.71
C LEU A 87 -4.87 9.02 -1.99
N ASP A 88 -4.19 9.46 -0.93
CA ASP A 88 -3.10 10.42 -1.03
C ASP A 88 -1.72 9.77 -1.21
N ASP A 89 -1.69 8.45 -1.54
CA ASP A 89 -0.48 7.68 -1.80
C ASP A 89 -0.56 6.89 -3.11
N MET A 90 0.49 6.95 -3.92
CA MET A 90 0.53 6.24 -5.21
C MET A 90 0.40 4.72 -5.04
N GLN A 91 0.93 4.14 -3.95
CA GLN A 91 0.75 2.72 -3.66
C GLN A 91 -0.73 2.30 -3.63
N GLY A 92 -1.57 3.11 -2.96
CA GLY A 92 -3.00 2.83 -2.87
C GLY A 92 -3.70 2.87 -4.22
N ILE A 93 -3.33 3.86 -5.04
CA ILE A 93 -3.88 4.02 -6.39
C ILE A 93 -3.44 2.87 -7.30
N GLU A 94 -2.15 2.50 -7.26
CA GLU A 94 -1.60 1.39 -8.07
C GLU A 94 -2.23 0.04 -7.69
N ARG A 95 -2.37 -0.27 -6.38
CA ARG A 95 -3.02 -1.49 -5.86
C ARG A 95 -4.48 -1.57 -6.28
N TYR A 96 -5.22 -0.48 -6.14
CA TYR A 96 -6.60 -0.38 -6.61
C TYR A 96 -6.71 -0.61 -8.13
N HIS A 97 -5.86 0.04 -8.94
CA HIS A 97 -5.88 -0.12 -10.37
C HIS A 97 -5.59 -1.56 -10.80
N GLY A 98 -4.64 -2.24 -10.17
CA GLY A 98 -4.34 -3.64 -10.44
C GLY A 98 -5.53 -4.55 -10.14
N LEU A 99 -6.17 -4.38 -8.98
CA LEU A 99 -7.36 -5.13 -8.60
C LEU A 99 -8.51 -4.91 -9.59
N GLN A 100 -8.83 -3.66 -9.91
CA GLN A 100 -9.89 -3.31 -10.85
C GLN A 100 -9.60 -3.84 -12.27
N HIS A 101 -8.34 -3.79 -12.70
CA HIS A 101 -7.95 -4.30 -14.02
C HIS A 101 -8.23 -5.81 -14.11
N TYR A 102 -7.73 -6.59 -13.17
CA TYR A 102 -7.92 -8.04 -13.17
C TYR A 102 -9.40 -8.44 -13.12
N MET A 103 -10.18 -7.82 -12.23
CA MET A 103 -11.61 -8.13 -12.12
C MET A 103 -12.36 -7.81 -13.40
N ARG A 104 -12.06 -6.68 -14.04
CA ARG A 104 -12.68 -6.30 -15.31
C ARG A 104 -12.32 -7.27 -16.43
N ASP A 105 -11.06 -7.71 -16.53
CA ASP A 105 -10.63 -8.67 -17.55
C ASP A 105 -11.28 -10.05 -17.35
N ALA A 106 -11.60 -10.40 -16.10
CA ALA A 106 -12.40 -11.57 -15.76
C ALA A 106 -13.93 -11.39 -16.01
N GLY A 107 -14.35 -10.24 -16.56
CA GLY A 107 -15.77 -9.94 -16.82
C GLY A 107 -16.57 -9.51 -15.59
N LEU A 108 -15.90 -9.18 -14.50
CA LEU A 108 -16.50 -8.72 -13.24
C LEU A 108 -16.17 -7.25 -13.01
N LEU A 109 -17.07 -6.55 -12.33
CA LEU A 109 -16.85 -5.15 -11.93
C LEU A 109 -16.93 -5.03 -10.41
N ILE A 110 -15.99 -4.32 -9.83
CA ILE A 110 -16.13 -3.81 -8.47
C ILE A 110 -16.70 -2.40 -8.61
N PRO A 111 -17.97 -2.17 -8.23
CA PRO A 111 -18.57 -0.84 -8.35
C PRO A 111 -17.85 0.18 -7.49
N ASP A 112 -17.79 1.44 -7.94
CA ASP A 112 -17.07 2.52 -7.23
C ASP A 112 -17.58 2.73 -5.81
N GLU A 113 -18.88 2.52 -5.56
CA GLU A 113 -19.49 2.59 -4.23
C GLU A 113 -19.02 1.51 -3.26
N ARG A 114 -18.30 0.48 -3.73
CA ARG A 114 -17.66 -0.56 -2.91
C ARG A 114 -16.18 -0.32 -2.66
N ILE A 115 -15.67 0.79 -3.18
CA ILE A 115 -14.28 1.23 -2.97
C ILE A 115 -14.27 2.37 -1.95
N GLY A 116 -13.74 2.06 -0.77
CA GLY A 116 -13.47 3.06 0.25
C GLY A 116 -12.10 3.68 0.06
N TRP A 117 -12.03 4.98 0.32
CA TRP A 117 -10.79 5.73 0.28
C TRP A 117 -10.53 6.42 1.61
N TYR A 118 -9.29 6.40 2.06
CA TYR A 118 -8.86 7.17 3.23
C TYR A 118 -7.60 7.97 2.92
N THR A 119 -7.30 8.92 3.79
CA THR A 119 -6.16 9.83 3.68
C THR A 119 -5.23 9.67 4.87
N SER A 120 -3.99 10.15 4.75
CA SER A 120 -3.05 10.25 5.86
C SER A 120 -3.63 10.98 7.09
N ALA A 121 -4.52 11.97 6.86
CA ALA A 121 -5.16 12.69 7.98
C ALA A 121 -6.14 11.82 8.76
N GLN A 122 -6.86 10.92 8.10
CA GLN A 122 -7.77 9.96 8.75
C GLN A 122 -6.97 8.89 9.50
N LEU A 123 -5.86 8.42 8.91
CA LEU A 123 -4.95 7.50 9.60
C LEU A 123 -4.37 8.13 10.87
N ASP A 124 -3.91 9.37 10.81
CA ASP A 124 -3.45 10.15 11.97
C ASP A 124 -4.52 10.26 13.08
N LEU A 125 -5.81 10.39 12.72
CA LEU A 125 -6.91 10.40 13.69
C LEU A 125 -7.13 9.03 14.32
N LEU A 126 -7.05 7.97 13.54
CA LEU A 126 -7.15 6.59 14.01
C LEU A 126 -6.04 6.27 15.02
N GLU A 127 -4.78 6.51 14.66
CA GLU A 127 -3.63 6.21 15.49
C GLU A 127 -3.57 7.06 16.78
N LYS A 128 -3.76 8.38 16.65
CA LYS A 128 -3.56 9.33 17.75
C LYS A 128 -4.79 9.48 18.65
N LYS A 129 -5.99 9.28 18.11
CA LYS A 129 -7.26 9.51 18.80
C LYS A 129 -8.17 8.29 18.86
N GLN A 130 -7.76 7.17 18.24
CA GLN A 130 -8.57 5.96 18.08
C GLN A 130 -9.93 6.24 17.44
N ASP A 131 -9.96 7.18 16.49
CA ASP A 131 -11.16 7.57 15.76
C ASP A 131 -11.32 6.71 14.51
N ALA A 132 -12.02 5.58 14.66
CA ALA A 132 -12.27 4.59 13.61
C ALA A 132 -13.54 4.87 12.80
N ARG A 133 -14.19 6.03 12.94
CA ARG A 133 -15.49 6.32 12.30
C ARG A 133 -15.48 6.11 10.79
N PHE A 134 -14.39 6.45 10.11
CA PHE A 134 -14.30 6.25 8.66
C PHE A 134 -14.27 4.77 8.25
N LEU A 135 -13.76 3.86 9.10
CA LEU A 135 -13.81 2.41 8.90
C LEU A 135 -15.21 1.88 9.17
N SER A 136 -15.82 2.28 10.29
CA SER A 136 -17.18 1.92 10.65
C SER A 136 -18.19 2.40 9.59
N ASP A 137 -18.04 3.62 9.09
CA ASP A 137 -18.85 4.16 7.99
C ASP A 137 -18.73 3.32 6.72
N PHE A 138 -17.53 2.89 6.34
CA PHE A 138 -17.30 2.02 5.19
C PHE A 138 -17.98 0.66 5.38
N ILE A 139 -17.81 0.03 6.55
CA ILE A 139 -18.43 -1.27 6.87
C ILE A 139 -19.95 -1.19 6.70
N HIS A 140 -20.60 -0.16 7.23
CA HIS A 140 -22.05 -0.05 7.21
C HIS A 140 -22.63 0.35 5.84
N LYS A 141 -21.90 1.15 5.05
CA LYS A 141 -22.42 1.76 3.83
C LYS A 141 -21.99 1.05 2.55
N GLN A 142 -20.77 0.53 2.50
CA GLN A 142 -20.12 0.08 1.27
C GLN A 142 -19.85 -1.43 1.22
N LEU A 143 -19.71 -2.07 2.40
CA LEU A 143 -19.39 -3.49 2.50
C LEU A 143 -20.60 -4.45 2.36
N PRO A 144 -21.87 -4.08 2.65
CA PRO A 144 -22.97 -5.04 2.62
C PRO A 144 -23.09 -5.79 1.29
N GLY A 145 -23.19 -7.13 1.37
CA GLY A 145 -23.28 -8.02 0.22
C GLY A 145 -21.94 -8.35 -0.46
N CYS A 146 -20.81 -7.85 0.02
CA CYS A 146 -19.48 -8.32 -0.37
C CYS A 146 -19.11 -9.59 0.37
N SER A 147 -18.33 -10.46 -0.26
CA SER A 147 -17.79 -11.68 0.35
C SER A 147 -16.29 -11.57 0.66
N ALA A 148 -15.62 -10.57 0.09
CA ALA A 148 -14.20 -10.32 0.39
C ALA A 148 -13.88 -8.81 0.35
N LEU A 149 -12.89 -8.43 1.16
CA LEU A 149 -12.36 -7.08 1.30
C LEU A 149 -10.84 -7.10 1.07
N VAL A 150 -10.38 -6.24 0.16
CA VAL A 150 -8.96 -5.97 -0.07
C VAL A 150 -8.58 -4.68 0.66
N CYS A 151 -7.69 -4.78 1.65
CA CYS A 151 -7.19 -3.64 2.40
C CYS A 151 -5.84 -3.15 1.86
N GLN A 152 -5.62 -1.83 1.97
CA GLN A 152 -4.39 -1.14 1.55
C GLN A 152 -3.12 -1.81 2.09
N ASN A 153 -3.11 -2.17 3.36
CA ASN A 153 -2.01 -2.81 4.06
C ASN A 153 -2.55 -3.55 5.30
N ASP A 154 -1.68 -4.24 5.99
CA ASP A 154 -2.00 -5.00 7.19
C ASP A 154 -2.38 -4.12 8.40
N GLU A 155 -1.89 -2.90 8.48
CA GLU A 155 -2.32 -1.95 9.51
C GLU A 155 -3.82 -1.63 9.37
N ILE A 156 -4.26 -1.30 8.16
CA ILE A 156 -5.68 -1.04 7.89
C ILE A 156 -6.50 -2.33 8.02
N ALA A 157 -5.97 -3.47 7.58
CA ALA A 157 -6.65 -4.75 7.74
C ALA A 157 -6.85 -5.12 9.23
N TYR A 158 -5.84 -4.89 10.06
CA TYR A 158 -5.92 -5.10 11.50
C TYR A 158 -7.04 -4.26 12.14
N TRP A 159 -7.10 -2.97 11.85
CA TRP A 159 -8.16 -2.10 12.34
C TRP A 159 -9.52 -2.47 11.77
N MET A 160 -9.58 -2.83 10.49
CA MET A 160 -10.83 -3.23 9.82
C MET A 160 -11.40 -4.51 10.44
N ILE A 161 -10.57 -5.52 10.72
CA ILE A 161 -11.00 -6.77 11.38
C ILE A 161 -11.57 -6.50 12.78
N ASN A 162 -10.98 -5.58 13.54
CA ASN A 162 -11.54 -5.19 14.84
C ASN A 162 -12.91 -4.50 14.68
N GLU A 163 -13.04 -3.55 13.75
CA GLU A 163 -14.30 -2.86 13.49
C GLU A 163 -15.39 -3.81 12.93
N LEU A 164 -15.01 -4.80 12.08
CA LEU A 164 -15.92 -5.86 11.63
C LEU A 164 -16.46 -6.67 12.81
N SER A 165 -15.59 -7.06 13.73
CA SER A 165 -16.00 -7.77 14.95
C SER A 165 -16.96 -6.94 15.82
N TYR A 166 -16.74 -5.63 15.96
CA TYR A 166 -17.70 -4.74 16.66
C TYR A 166 -19.03 -4.62 15.90
N ALA A 167 -19.03 -4.73 14.60
CA ALA A 167 -20.23 -4.75 13.77
C ALA A 167 -20.95 -6.13 13.76
N GLY A 168 -20.40 -7.13 14.45
CA GLY A 168 -20.96 -8.49 14.52
C GLY A 168 -20.69 -9.34 13.28
N LEU A 169 -19.67 -9.00 12.50
CA LEU A 169 -19.21 -9.76 11.33
C LEU A 169 -17.96 -10.57 11.69
N GLU A 170 -17.96 -11.84 11.36
CA GLU A 170 -16.84 -12.76 11.61
C GLU A 170 -15.93 -12.91 10.38
N VAL A 171 -14.61 -12.79 10.58
CA VAL A 171 -13.59 -13.03 9.56
C VAL A 171 -12.97 -14.40 9.83
N PRO A 172 -12.91 -15.30 8.85
CA PRO A 172 -13.32 -15.17 7.44
C PRO A 172 -14.77 -15.58 7.13
N GLN A 173 -15.58 -15.99 8.12
CA GLN A 173 -16.88 -16.66 7.94
C GLN A 173 -17.87 -15.80 7.16
N ASP A 174 -18.02 -14.52 7.53
CA ASP A 174 -18.93 -13.59 6.86
C ASP A 174 -18.23 -12.83 5.74
N ILE A 175 -16.92 -12.55 5.91
CA ILE A 175 -16.12 -11.81 4.94
C ILE A 175 -14.64 -12.20 5.02
N THR A 176 -14.06 -12.56 3.90
CA THR A 176 -12.61 -12.71 3.73
C THR A 176 -11.93 -11.34 3.74
N VAL A 177 -10.79 -11.21 4.44
CA VAL A 177 -9.96 -10.00 4.45
C VAL A 177 -8.56 -10.34 3.99
N VAL A 178 -8.07 -9.65 2.95
CA VAL A 178 -6.71 -9.78 2.44
C VAL A 178 -6.04 -8.42 2.32
N CYS A 179 -4.72 -8.37 2.40
CA CYS A 179 -3.99 -7.10 2.37
C CYS A 179 -2.58 -7.21 1.77
N PHE A 180 -1.77 -6.19 1.98
CA PHE A 180 -0.37 -6.08 1.56
C PHE A 180 0.51 -5.76 2.75
N ALA A 181 1.82 -5.98 2.60
CA ALA A 181 2.97 -5.57 3.38
C ALA A 181 3.54 -6.62 4.35
N ASP A 182 2.72 -7.41 5.01
CA ASP A 182 3.14 -8.47 5.94
C ASP A 182 4.03 -7.98 7.10
N SER A 183 3.62 -6.89 7.76
CA SER A 183 4.25 -6.49 9.01
C SER A 183 3.84 -7.43 10.16
N TYR A 184 4.41 -7.19 11.34
CA TYR A 184 4.05 -7.93 12.55
C TYR A 184 2.53 -7.88 12.89
N LEU A 185 1.80 -6.89 12.38
CA LEU A 185 0.35 -6.76 12.60
C LEU A 185 -0.44 -7.88 11.92
N SER A 186 0.05 -8.41 10.81
CA SER A 186 -0.58 -9.56 10.14
C SER A 186 -0.65 -10.79 11.05
N GLU A 187 0.30 -10.96 11.97
CA GLU A 187 0.33 -12.08 12.92
C GLU A 187 -0.25 -11.74 14.29
N LEU A 188 -0.21 -10.48 14.72
CA LEU A 188 -0.78 -10.04 15.99
C LEU A 188 -2.30 -9.88 15.97
N SER A 189 -2.92 -9.80 14.81
CA SER A 189 -4.37 -9.77 14.69
C SER A 189 -4.96 -11.04 15.30
N HIS A 190 -6.13 -10.92 15.95
CA HIS A 190 -6.83 -12.10 16.53
C HIS A 190 -7.27 -13.10 15.46
N VAL A 191 -7.39 -12.68 14.21
CA VAL A 191 -7.43 -13.50 13.01
C VAL A 191 -6.19 -13.17 12.19
N ARG A 192 -5.25 -14.11 12.02
CA ARG A 192 -4.02 -13.84 11.26
C ARG A 192 -4.33 -13.57 9.80
N ILE A 193 -3.71 -12.52 9.24
CA ILE A 193 -4.15 -11.90 8.00
C ILE A 193 -3.40 -12.48 6.80
N THR A 194 -4.14 -13.01 5.81
CA THR A 194 -3.62 -13.35 4.48
C THR A 194 -3.17 -12.09 3.76
N THR A 195 -1.93 -12.09 3.28
CA THR A 195 -1.28 -10.87 2.78
C THR A 195 -0.31 -11.16 1.64
N LEU A 196 0.01 -10.12 0.88
CA LEU A 196 1.17 -10.11 0.01
C LEU A 196 2.38 -9.60 0.79
N ALA A 197 3.44 -10.38 0.81
CA ALA A 197 4.71 -10.08 1.46
C ALA A 197 5.82 -9.89 0.44
N HIS A 198 6.84 -9.12 0.78
CA HIS A 198 8.11 -9.14 0.07
C HIS A 198 9.17 -9.87 0.89
N ARG A 199 10.21 -10.33 0.21
CA ARG A 199 11.29 -11.05 0.88
C ARG A 199 11.92 -10.20 1.97
N PRO A 200 12.22 -10.79 3.14
CA PRO A 200 12.78 -10.04 4.25
C PRO A 200 14.00 -9.22 3.86
N HIS A 201 13.99 -7.94 4.20
CA HIS A 201 15.06 -6.97 3.95
C HIS A 201 15.39 -6.69 2.48
N GLU A 202 14.61 -7.17 1.50
CA GLU A 202 14.93 -6.99 0.07
C GLU A 202 14.90 -5.52 -0.32
N MET A 203 13.85 -4.78 0.06
CA MET A 203 13.74 -3.35 -0.16
C MET A 203 14.96 -2.59 0.37
N ALA A 204 15.35 -2.87 1.62
CA ALA A 204 16.49 -2.21 2.24
C ALA A 204 17.82 -2.55 1.56
N ARG A 205 18.01 -3.81 1.13
CA ARG A 205 19.22 -4.22 0.39
C ARG A 205 19.29 -3.57 -0.98
N CYS A 206 18.20 -3.56 -1.73
CA CYS A 206 18.14 -2.90 -3.03
C CYS A 206 18.41 -1.39 -2.91
N ALA A 207 17.80 -0.73 -1.93
CA ALA A 207 18.02 0.70 -1.71
C ALA A 207 19.47 1.01 -1.31
N ALA A 208 20.06 0.17 -0.45
CA ALA A 208 21.46 0.33 -0.05
C ALA A 208 22.43 0.10 -1.24
N ASP A 209 22.18 -0.93 -2.06
CA ASP A 209 22.97 -1.17 -3.27
C ASP A 209 22.87 -0.01 -4.26
N CYS A 210 21.66 0.46 -4.54
CA CYS A 210 21.43 1.64 -5.38
C CYS A 210 22.19 2.87 -4.85
N MET A 211 22.14 3.11 -3.54
CA MET A 211 22.87 4.22 -2.91
C MET A 211 24.39 4.07 -3.05
N LEU A 212 24.93 2.90 -2.73
CA LEU A 212 26.37 2.64 -2.79
C LEU A 212 26.90 2.78 -4.23
N ARG A 213 26.19 2.25 -5.21
CA ARG A 213 26.53 2.39 -6.64
C ARG A 213 26.47 3.86 -7.08
N SER A 214 25.43 4.59 -6.68
CA SER A 214 25.32 6.02 -6.98
C SER A 214 26.47 6.84 -6.40
N LEU A 215 26.88 6.55 -5.16
CA LEU A 215 28.05 7.19 -4.52
C LEU A 215 29.37 6.88 -5.25
N GLN A 216 29.45 5.74 -5.94
CA GLN A 216 30.59 5.34 -6.78
C GLN A 216 30.46 5.83 -8.22
N ARG A 217 29.41 6.59 -8.56
CA ARG A 217 29.09 7.07 -9.91
C ARG A 217 28.89 5.93 -10.92
N LEU A 218 28.43 4.77 -10.46
CA LEU A 218 28.04 3.65 -11.31
C LEU A 218 26.58 3.81 -11.76
N PRO A 219 26.22 3.25 -12.92
CA PRO A 219 24.85 3.27 -13.39
C PRO A 219 23.88 2.60 -12.39
N VAL A 220 22.73 3.25 -12.16
CA VAL A 220 21.67 2.78 -11.28
C VAL A 220 20.34 2.95 -11.98
N SER A 221 19.45 1.99 -11.83
CA SER A 221 18.07 2.05 -12.33
C SER A 221 17.07 1.76 -11.21
N SER A 222 15.86 2.24 -11.38
CA SER A 222 14.75 1.91 -10.48
C SER A 222 14.49 0.40 -10.46
N GLN A 223 14.02 -0.12 -9.31
CA GLN A 223 13.73 -1.53 -9.09
C GLN A 223 12.27 -1.67 -8.66
N GLU A 224 11.58 -2.66 -9.21
CA GLU A 224 10.27 -3.11 -8.74
C GLU A 224 10.43 -4.50 -8.12
N LEU A 225 9.94 -4.66 -6.89
CA LEU A 225 10.06 -5.88 -6.11
C LEU A 225 8.77 -6.69 -6.20
N PRO A 226 8.86 -7.99 -6.52
CA PRO A 226 7.69 -8.84 -6.61
C PRO A 226 7.12 -9.16 -5.24
N TRP A 227 5.82 -9.46 -5.21
CA TRP A 227 5.10 -9.92 -4.06
C TRP A 227 5.07 -11.45 -3.99
N GLU A 228 5.01 -11.99 -2.78
CA GLU A 228 4.75 -13.40 -2.46
C GLU A 228 3.46 -13.48 -1.63
N LEU A 229 2.51 -14.33 -2.04
CA LEU A 229 1.26 -14.52 -1.29
C LEU A 229 1.50 -15.41 -0.07
N VAL A 230 1.11 -14.93 1.11
CA VAL A 230 1.16 -15.64 2.38
C VAL A 230 -0.26 -15.88 2.88
N LEU A 231 -0.70 -17.14 2.82
CA LEU A 231 -2.04 -17.54 3.25
C LEU A 231 -2.10 -17.71 4.77
N ARG A 232 -3.16 -17.19 5.38
CA ARG A 232 -3.45 -17.28 6.82
C ARG A 232 -4.95 -17.46 7.06
N GLU A 233 -5.43 -17.14 8.27
CA GLU A 233 -6.79 -17.47 8.73
C GLU A 233 -7.87 -16.51 8.23
N SER A 234 -7.52 -15.30 7.80
CA SER A 234 -8.50 -14.29 7.38
C SER A 234 -9.10 -14.55 5.99
N ASP A 235 -8.75 -15.67 5.38
CA ASP A 235 -9.09 -16.05 4.02
C ASP A 235 -9.76 -17.42 3.98
N ALA A 236 -10.93 -17.49 3.33
CA ALA A 236 -11.69 -18.72 3.11
C ALA A 236 -12.54 -18.60 1.84
N THR A 237 -12.97 -19.73 1.29
CA THR A 237 -13.97 -19.74 0.20
C THR A 237 -15.29 -19.13 0.67
N PRO A 238 -16.00 -18.36 -0.19
CA PRO A 238 -17.27 -17.75 0.19
C PRO A 238 -18.29 -18.81 0.57
N GLN A 239 -19.01 -18.57 1.66
CA GLN A 239 -20.16 -19.40 1.98
C GLN A 239 -21.23 -19.18 0.88
N THR A 240 -21.76 -20.29 0.36
CA THR A 240 -22.86 -20.25 -0.60
C THR A 240 -24.09 -19.68 0.12
N LEU A 241 -24.53 -18.48 -0.30
CA LEU A 241 -25.80 -17.88 0.15
C LEU A 241 -26.99 -18.59 -0.49
#